data_7e72293bb4697fee4f8d4bc09adc84d2
#
_entry.id   7e72293bb4697fee4f8d4bc09adc84d2
#
_cell.length_a   1.000
_cell.length_b   1.000
_cell.length_c   1.000
_cell.angle_alpha   90.00
_cell.angle_beta   90.00
_cell.angle_gamma   90.00
#
_symmetry.space_group_name_H-M   'P 1'
#
loop_
_entity.id
_entity.type
_entity.pdbx_description
1 polymer ?
#
loop_
_entity_poly.entity_id
_entity_poly.type
_entity_poly.pdbx_seq_one_letter_code
_entity_poly.pdbx_strand_id
1 'polypeptide(L)'
;AKAGADIMLVPSAFSPVTGASHWETLLRARAIETRCFVLVAAQTGTHTARAGKARKTYGHSLAVSPWSAVLADAGTERGVTLVDIDTEDVSKARKRIPALTHDRPFGDP
;
A
#
# COMPACT_ATOMS: atom_id res chain seq x y z
N ALA A 1 -7.22 -8.05 -6.75
CA ALA A 1 -8.37 -8.28 -5.86
C ALA A 1 -9.43 -9.15 -6.54
N LYS A 2 -9.94 -8.81 -7.72
CA LYS A 2 -10.96 -9.62 -8.45
C LYS A 2 -10.51 -11.04 -8.76
N ALA A 3 -9.22 -11.28 -8.92
CA ALA A 3 -8.64 -12.61 -9.10
C ALA A 3 -8.47 -13.41 -7.79
N GLY A 4 -8.99 -12.90 -6.67
CA GLY A 4 -8.96 -13.60 -5.38
C GLY A 4 -7.77 -13.25 -4.47
N ALA A 5 -6.98 -12.21 -4.78
CA ALA A 5 -5.90 -11.80 -3.90
C ALA A 5 -6.44 -11.19 -2.60
N ASP A 6 -5.88 -11.58 -1.46
CA ASP A 6 -6.19 -11.03 -0.14
C ASP A 6 -5.12 -10.06 0.34
N ILE A 7 -3.92 -10.15 -0.21
CA ILE A 7 -2.79 -9.30 0.11
C ILE A 7 -2.24 -8.69 -1.18
N MET A 8 -2.01 -7.39 -1.18
CA MET A 8 -1.33 -6.67 -2.26
C MET A 8 0.04 -6.22 -1.79
N LEU A 9 1.07 -6.58 -2.54
CA LEU A 9 2.45 -6.16 -2.29
C LEU A 9 2.81 -5.01 -3.21
N VAL A 10 3.36 -3.93 -2.65
CA VAL A 10 3.68 -2.70 -3.40
C VAL A 10 5.14 -2.29 -3.12
N PRO A 11 6.14 -2.90 -3.76
CA PRO A 11 7.52 -2.43 -3.63
C PRO A 11 7.67 -1.04 -4.24
N SER A 12 8.33 -0.12 -3.55
CA SER A 12 8.31 1.30 -3.95
C SER A 12 9.56 2.09 -3.54
N ALA A 13 9.75 3.21 -4.22
CA ALA A 13 10.83 4.16 -3.98
C ALA A 13 10.35 5.60 -4.27
N PHE A 14 9.41 6.09 -3.48
CA PHE A 14 8.91 7.47 -3.61
C PHE A 14 9.98 8.49 -3.26
N SER A 15 9.95 9.65 -3.91
CA SER A 15 10.73 10.80 -3.48
C SER A 15 10.19 11.32 -2.13
N PRO A 16 11.01 11.99 -1.30
CA PRO A 16 10.51 12.55 -0.04
C PRO A 16 9.32 13.51 -0.22
N VAL A 17 9.32 14.30 -1.28
CA VAL A 17 8.26 15.28 -1.56
C VAL A 17 6.94 14.59 -1.87
N THR A 18 6.95 13.65 -2.83
CA THR A 18 5.73 12.91 -3.19
C THR A 18 5.32 11.92 -2.09
N GLY A 19 6.28 11.35 -1.38
CA GLY A 19 6.00 10.47 -0.25
C GLY A 19 5.22 11.17 0.85
N ALA A 20 5.69 12.33 1.29
CA ALA A 20 5.03 13.09 2.36
C ALA A 20 3.56 13.46 2.03
N SER A 21 3.24 13.70 0.75
CA SER A 21 1.92 14.14 0.35
C SER A 21 0.99 13.01 -0.08
N HIS A 22 1.52 11.93 -0.68
CA HIS A 22 0.69 10.97 -1.40
C HIS A 22 0.75 9.55 -0.81
N TRP A 23 1.86 9.17 -0.17
CA TRP A 23 2.18 7.79 0.17
C TRP A 23 1.08 7.07 0.94
N GLU A 24 0.80 7.52 2.15
CA GLU A 24 -0.20 6.91 3.02
C GLU A 24 -1.60 6.96 2.38
N THR A 25 -1.96 8.11 1.80
CA THR A 25 -3.26 8.32 1.17
C THR A 25 -3.52 7.31 0.05
N LEU A 26 -2.55 7.10 -0.85
CA LEU A 26 -2.68 6.16 -1.96
C LEU A 26 -2.80 4.71 -1.48
N LEU A 27 -2.04 4.33 -0.46
CA LEU A 27 -2.05 2.95 0.04
C LEU A 27 -3.34 2.64 0.81
N ARG A 28 -3.82 3.58 1.60
CA ARG A 28 -5.10 3.46 2.29
C ARG A 28 -6.27 3.45 1.31
N ALA A 29 -6.24 4.30 0.28
CA ALA A 29 -7.23 4.25 -0.80
C ALA A 29 -7.24 2.89 -1.49
N ARG A 30 -6.06 2.34 -1.81
CA ARG A 30 -5.94 1.02 -2.41
C ARG A 30 -6.53 -0.09 -1.52
N ALA A 31 -6.30 -0.05 -0.23
CA ALA A 31 -6.90 -0.99 0.71
C ALA A 31 -8.44 -0.85 0.76
N ILE A 32 -8.96 0.39 0.75
CA ILE A 32 -10.39 0.67 0.72
C ILE A 32 -11.05 0.13 -0.55
N GLU A 33 -10.48 0.40 -1.72
CA GLU A 33 -11.06 0.01 -3.02
C GLU A 33 -11.08 -1.51 -3.21
N THR A 34 -10.03 -2.19 -2.77
CA THR A 34 -9.81 -3.62 -3.05
C THR A 34 -10.24 -4.54 -1.91
N ARG A 35 -10.42 -4.00 -0.71
CA ARG A 35 -10.63 -4.77 0.53
C ARG A 35 -9.54 -5.82 0.76
N CYS A 36 -8.31 -5.51 0.36
CA CYS A 36 -7.13 -6.32 0.63
C CYS A 36 -6.27 -5.70 1.74
N PHE A 37 -5.43 -6.51 2.38
CA PHE A 37 -4.26 -5.97 3.05
C PHE A 37 -3.33 -5.36 2.00
N VAL A 38 -2.71 -4.23 2.32
CA VAL A 38 -1.68 -3.61 1.49
C VAL A 38 -0.39 -3.58 2.28
N LEU A 39 0.59 -4.38 1.84
CA LEU A 39 1.91 -4.48 2.48
C LEU A 39 2.95 -3.88 1.55
N VAL A 40 3.71 -2.95 2.06
CA VAL A 40 4.58 -2.12 1.24
C VAL A 40 6.00 -2.11 1.77
N ALA A 41 6.92 -2.60 0.97
CA ALA A 41 8.35 -2.45 1.21
C ALA A 41 8.86 -1.21 0.45
N ALA A 42 9.23 -0.16 1.20
CA ALA A 42 9.67 1.12 0.65
C ALA A 42 11.18 1.31 0.88
N GLN A 43 11.88 1.74 -0.15
CA GLN A 43 13.26 2.15 -0.01
C GLN A 43 13.37 3.42 0.84
N THR A 44 14.37 3.46 1.72
CA THR A 44 14.65 4.60 2.60
C THR A 44 16.09 5.11 2.44
N GLY A 45 16.30 6.37 2.75
CA GLY A 45 17.63 6.99 2.84
C GLY A 45 18.12 7.59 1.53
N THR A 46 19.44 7.75 1.45
CA THR A 46 20.13 8.34 0.30
C THR A 46 20.84 7.26 -0.50
N HIS A 47 20.59 7.23 -1.79
CA HIS A 47 21.17 6.27 -2.73
C HIS A 47 22.20 6.98 -3.61
N THR A 48 23.44 6.49 -3.56
CA THR A 48 24.52 7.01 -4.42
C THR A 48 24.28 6.60 -5.87
N ALA A 49 24.43 7.54 -6.79
CA ALA A 49 24.41 7.25 -8.21
C ALA A 49 25.84 7.11 -8.74
N ARG A 50 26.05 6.24 -9.74
CA ARG A 50 27.35 6.14 -10.45
C ARG A 50 27.68 7.45 -11.18
N ALA A 51 26.66 8.19 -11.64
CA ALA A 51 26.76 9.51 -12.21
C ALA A 51 25.49 10.31 -11.86
N GLY A 52 25.65 11.63 -11.64
CA GLY A 52 24.54 12.52 -11.31
C GLY A 52 24.32 12.73 -9.82
N LYS A 53 23.15 13.29 -9.46
CA LYS A 53 22.81 13.61 -8.08
C LYS A 53 22.37 12.36 -7.30
N ALA A 54 22.79 12.26 -6.04
CA ALA A 54 22.28 11.26 -5.12
C ALA A 54 20.73 11.37 -5.01
N ARG A 55 20.04 10.22 -5.02
CA ARG A 55 18.59 10.15 -4.89
C ARG A 55 18.23 9.87 -3.43
N LYS A 56 17.28 10.63 -2.91
CA LYS A 56 16.65 10.33 -1.62
C LYS A 56 15.32 9.64 -1.82
N THR A 57 15.00 8.70 -0.93
CA THR A 57 13.71 8.02 -0.89
C THR A 57 13.02 8.24 0.44
N TYR A 58 11.69 8.18 0.42
CA TYR A 58 10.82 8.58 1.53
C TYR A 58 10.87 7.60 2.70
N GLY A 59 11.02 6.30 2.43
CA GLY A 59 10.89 5.25 3.43
C GLY A 59 9.43 4.92 3.74
N HIS A 60 9.13 4.73 5.04
CA HIS A 60 7.80 4.43 5.54
C HIS A 60 7.20 3.16 4.92
N SER A 61 7.93 2.03 4.99
CA SER A 61 7.33 0.73 4.70
C SER A 61 6.08 0.57 5.56
N LEU A 62 4.97 0.20 4.94
CA LEU A 62 3.63 0.35 5.54
C LEU A 62 2.84 -0.95 5.43
N ALA A 63 2.10 -1.27 6.48
CA ALA A 63 1.07 -2.30 6.47
C ALA A 63 -0.30 -1.66 6.73
N VAL A 64 -1.25 -1.91 5.83
CA VAL A 64 -2.60 -1.34 5.90
C VAL A 64 -3.63 -2.47 5.86
N SER A 65 -4.61 -2.41 6.76
CA SER A 65 -5.71 -3.37 6.83
C SER A 65 -6.73 -3.18 5.70
N PRO A 66 -7.57 -4.18 5.40
CA PRO A 66 -8.66 -4.07 4.41
C PRO A 66 -9.67 -2.94 4.72
N TRP A 67 -9.68 -2.44 5.97
CA TRP A 67 -10.52 -1.32 6.39
C TRP A 67 -9.76 0.01 6.52
N SER A 68 -8.58 0.09 5.91
CA SER A 68 -7.68 1.25 5.86
C SER A 68 -6.98 1.65 7.17
N ALA A 69 -7.03 0.85 8.22
CA ALA A 69 -6.21 1.11 9.41
C ALA A 69 -4.73 0.87 9.08
N VAL A 70 -3.87 1.80 9.46
CA VAL A 70 -2.43 1.60 9.44
C VAL A 70 -2.07 0.67 10.59
N LEU A 71 -1.58 -0.52 10.28
CA LEU A 71 -1.19 -1.55 11.24
C LEU A 71 0.25 -1.39 11.70
N ALA A 72 1.12 -0.93 10.79
CA ALA A 72 2.51 -0.64 11.07
C ALA A 72 3.06 0.38 10.07
N ASP A 73 3.93 1.26 10.56
CA ASP A 73 4.77 2.17 9.77
C ASP A 73 6.22 2.02 10.28
N ALA A 74 7.11 1.59 9.40
CA ALA A 74 8.52 1.36 9.74
C ALA A 74 9.37 2.64 9.76
N GLY A 75 8.80 3.81 9.46
CA GLY A 75 9.52 5.07 9.45
C GLY A 75 10.64 5.12 8.40
N THR A 76 11.74 5.76 8.75
CA THR A 76 12.85 6.02 7.83
C THR A 76 14.09 5.16 8.07
N GLU A 77 14.09 4.35 9.12
CA GLU A 77 15.21 3.48 9.43
C GLU A 77 15.22 2.21 8.59
N ARG A 78 16.41 1.64 8.38
CA ARG A 78 16.56 0.34 7.74
C ARG A 78 16.21 -0.76 8.73
N GLY A 79 15.38 -1.71 8.32
CA GLY A 79 15.00 -2.81 9.21
C GLY A 79 13.92 -3.70 8.65
N VAL A 80 13.43 -4.58 9.51
CA VAL A 80 12.29 -5.45 9.27
C VAL A 80 11.25 -5.14 10.33
N THR A 81 10.02 -4.93 9.88
CA THR A 81 8.86 -4.74 10.74
C THR A 81 7.93 -5.94 10.57
N LEU A 82 7.60 -6.59 11.66
CA LEU A 82 6.65 -7.70 11.67
C LEU A 82 5.26 -7.19 12.07
N VAL A 83 4.25 -7.70 11.40
CA VAL A 83 2.86 -7.42 11.70
C VAL A 83 2.02 -8.69 11.55
N ASP A 84 1.20 -8.98 12.55
CA ASP A 84 0.24 -10.07 12.47
C ASP A 84 -1.00 -9.61 11.72
N ILE A 85 -1.47 -10.43 10.77
CA ILE A 85 -2.67 -10.19 9.99
C ILE A 85 -3.59 -11.43 10.05
N ASP A 86 -4.89 -11.18 10.09
CA ASP A 86 -5.91 -12.20 9.94
C ASP A 86 -6.58 -12.06 8.56
N THR A 87 -6.36 -13.01 7.67
CA THR A 87 -6.93 -12.96 6.31
C THR A 87 -8.46 -13.03 6.30
N GLU A 88 -9.11 -13.48 7.39
CA GLU A 88 -10.55 -13.40 7.51
C GLU A 88 -11.08 -11.97 7.48
N ASP A 89 -10.27 -10.98 7.87
CA ASP A 89 -10.66 -9.58 7.80
C ASP A 89 -10.93 -9.09 6.38
N VAL A 90 -10.31 -9.71 5.38
CA VAL A 90 -10.61 -9.46 3.96
C VAL A 90 -12.04 -9.88 3.65
N SER A 91 -12.43 -11.10 4.04
CA SER A 91 -13.77 -11.61 3.80
C SER A 91 -14.83 -10.81 4.57
N LYS A 92 -14.54 -10.41 5.81
CA LYS A 92 -15.39 -9.53 6.61
C LYS A 92 -15.59 -8.16 5.95
N ALA A 93 -14.51 -7.55 5.46
CA ALA A 93 -14.55 -6.26 4.79
C ALA A 93 -15.32 -6.32 3.46
N ARG A 94 -15.12 -7.37 2.65
CA ARG A 94 -15.84 -7.59 1.38
C ARG A 94 -17.32 -7.85 1.57
N LYS A 95 -17.71 -8.60 2.61
CA LYS A 95 -19.13 -8.80 2.94
C LYS A 95 -19.81 -7.50 3.37
N ARG A 96 -19.08 -6.64 4.09
CA ARG A 96 -19.62 -5.36 4.60
C ARG A 96 -19.82 -4.34 3.48
N ILE A 97 -18.89 -4.24 2.54
CA ILE A 97 -18.99 -3.40 1.35
C ILE A 97 -18.44 -4.19 0.15
N PRO A 98 -19.31 -4.79 -0.68
CA PRO A 98 -18.90 -5.66 -1.80
C PRO A 98 -18.46 -4.84 -3.03
N ALA A 99 -17.54 -3.89 -2.87
CA ALA A 99 -17.13 -2.93 -3.90
C ALA A 99 -16.65 -3.62 -5.20
N LEU A 100 -16.03 -4.79 -5.11
CA LEU A 100 -15.50 -5.52 -6.26
C LEU A 100 -16.61 -6.10 -7.19
N THR A 101 -17.86 -6.10 -6.75
CA THR A 101 -19.00 -6.61 -7.52
C THR A 101 -19.92 -5.50 -8.03
N HIS A 102 -19.58 -4.24 -7.77
CA HIS A 102 -20.39 -3.08 -8.15
C HIS A 102 -20.14 -2.60 -9.59
N ASP A 103 -19.28 -3.26 -10.34
CA ASP A 103 -19.03 -2.92 -11.74
C ASP A 103 -20.30 -2.96 -12.56
N ARG A 104 -20.41 -2.03 -13.49
CA ARG A 104 -21.45 -2.00 -14.51
C ARG A 104 -20.78 -1.95 -15.88
N PRO A 105 -21.19 -2.80 -16.83
CA PRO A 105 -20.74 -2.64 -18.21
C PRO A 105 -21.29 -1.32 -18.75
N PHE A 106 -20.45 -0.58 -19.42
CA PHE A 106 -20.83 0.60 -20.19
C PHE A 106 -20.26 0.43 -21.60
N GLY A 107 -21.03 0.85 -22.62
CA GLY A 107 -20.57 0.86 -24.00
C GLY A 107 -19.73 2.10 -24.26
N ASP A 108 -18.92 2.06 -25.32
CA ASP A 108 -18.31 3.27 -25.86
C ASP A 108 -19.40 4.24 -26.35
N PRO A 109 -19.20 5.56 -26.14
CA PRO A 109 -20.16 6.58 -26.60
C PRO A 109 -20.31 6.61 -28.10
#